data_2f6fd1affce3ebd0c69b436bc6fba191
#
_entry.id   2f6fd1affce3ebd0c69b436bc6fba191
#
_cell.length_a   1.000
_cell.length_b   1.000
_cell.length_c   1.000
_cell.angle_alpha   90.00
_cell.angle_beta   90.00
_cell.angle_gamma   90.00
#
_symmetry.space_group_name_H-M   'P 1'
#
loop_
_entity.id
_entity.type
_entity.pdbx_description
1 polymer ?
#
loop_
_entity_poly.entity_id
_entity_poly.type
_entity_poly.pdbx_seq_one_letter_code
_entity_poly.pdbx_strand_id
1 'polypeptide(L)'
;ALKVMQRLNDKCAEWKAAENISYSVYGTPMESTTYKFAKALQRRFGVIPHVTDKNYITNSYHVHVEEEIDAFQKLKFESDFQKLSPGGAISYVEVPNMQDNIPAILEVMKYIHENIMYAELNTKSDFCEECGYSGEIKIVEDAEGKLVWECPNCGNRNQDKMSVARRTCGY
;
A
#
# COMPACT_ATOMS: atom_id res chain seq x y z
N ALA A 1 -13.20 -12.00 3.96
CA ALA A 1 -12.01 -12.27 3.14
C ALA A 1 -11.23 -13.48 3.66
N LEU A 2 -10.78 -13.55 4.94
CA LEU A 2 -9.99 -14.67 5.50
C LEU A 2 -10.63 -16.04 5.27
N LYS A 3 -11.94 -16.19 5.54
CA LYS A 3 -12.67 -17.45 5.27
C LYS A 3 -12.64 -17.87 3.80
N VAL A 4 -12.65 -16.91 2.88
CA VAL A 4 -12.56 -17.21 1.44
C VAL A 4 -11.17 -17.71 1.10
N MET A 5 -10.12 -17.04 1.59
CA MET A 5 -8.74 -17.46 1.36
C MET A 5 -8.45 -18.84 1.95
N GLN A 6 -8.95 -19.10 3.17
CA GLN A 6 -8.81 -20.43 3.77
C GLN A 6 -9.48 -21.50 2.88
N ARG A 7 -10.71 -21.27 2.44
CA ARG A 7 -11.40 -22.22 1.55
C ARG A 7 -10.68 -22.46 0.22
N LEU A 8 -10.03 -21.43 -0.32
CA LEU A 8 -9.19 -21.57 -1.51
C LEU A 8 -7.97 -22.45 -1.24
N ASN A 9 -7.29 -22.26 -0.11
CA ASN A 9 -6.17 -23.13 0.30
C ASN A 9 -6.61 -24.58 0.49
N ASP A 10 -7.74 -24.79 1.16
CA ASP A 10 -8.29 -26.15 1.34
C ASP A 10 -8.56 -26.82 -0.03
N LYS A 11 -9.07 -26.04 -0.98
CA LYS A 11 -9.30 -26.54 -2.34
C LYS A 11 -8.02 -26.82 -3.10
N CYS A 12 -7.00 -25.99 -2.94
CA CYS A 12 -5.67 -26.27 -3.49
C CYS A 12 -5.08 -27.57 -2.95
N ALA A 13 -5.28 -27.85 -1.67
CA ALA A 13 -4.83 -29.10 -1.03
C ALA A 13 -5.59 -30.32 -1.60
N GLU A 14 -6.91 -30.22 -1.81
CA GLU A 14 -7.71 -31.28 -2.46
C GLU A 14 -7.19 -31.58 -3.86
N TRP A 15 -6.96 -30.57 -4.69
CA TRP A 15 -6.45 -30.74 -6.06
C TRP A 15 -5.05 -31.34 -6.06
N LYS A 16 -4.18 -30.90 -5.14
CA LYS A 16 -2.85 -31.50 -4.99
C LYS A 16 -2.93 -32.99 -4.69
N ALA A 17 -3.84 -33.40 -3.80
CA ALA A 17 -4.03 -34.78 -3.47
C ALA A 17 -4.58 -35.62 -4.64
N ALA A 18 -5.47 -35.02 -5.46
CA ALA A 18 -6.11 -35.71 -6.58
C ALA A 18 -5.21 -35.80 -7.83
N GLU A 19 -4.45 -34.74 -8.12
CA GLU A 19 -3.75 -34.57 -9.40
C GLU A 19 -2.22 -34.63 -9.28
N ASN A 20 -1.70 -34.65 -8.06
CA ASN A 20 -0.26 -34.55 -7.75
C ASN A 20 0.41 -33.27 -8.33
N ILE A 21 -0.40 -32.19 -8.46
CA ILE A 21 0.06 -30.88 -8.89
C ILE A 21 -0.11 -29.91 -7.73
N SER A 22 0.95 -29.14 -7.42
CA SER A 22 0.89 -28.15 -6.36
C SER A 22 0.25 -26.87 -6.84
N TYR A 23 -0.80 -26.45 -6.14
CA TYR A 23 -1.48 -25.16 -6.32
C TYR A 23 -1.27 -24.29 -5.09
N SER A 24 -1.22 -23.00 -5.26
CA SER A 24 -1.11 -22.06 -4.14
C SER A 24 -1.93 -20.79 -4.38
N VAL A 25 -2.37 -20.19 -3.27
CA VAL A 25 -3.03 -18.87 -3.30
C VAL A 25 -1.95 -17.79 -3.31
N TYR A 26 -2.13 -16.80 -4.15
CA TYR A 26 -1.23 -15.66 -4.30
C TYR A 26 -2.00 -14.34 -4.10
N GLY A 27 -1.51 -13.49 -3.20
CA GLY A 27 -2.03 -12.15 -2.95
C GLY A 27 -1.44 -11.13 -3.94
N THR A 28 -1.98 -11.10 -5.16
CA THR A 28 -1.46 -10.25 -6.25
C THR A 28 -1.84 -8.79 -6.09
N PRO A 29 -0.90 -7.84 -6.24
CA PRO A 29 -1.21 -6.42 -6.39
C PRO A 29 -1.89 -6.18 -7.75
N MET A 30 -2.93 -5.34 -7.76
CA MET A 30 -3.69 -4.99 -8.97
C MET A 30 -3.23 -3.67 -9.60
N GLU A 31 -2.44 -2.90 -8.88
CA GLU A 31 -1.79 -1.67 -9.31
C GLU A 31 -2.73 -0.70 -10.06
N SER A 32 -2.39 -0.33 -11.28
CA SER A 32 -3.15 0.63 -12.09
C SER A 32 -4.58 0.17 -12.47
N THR A 33 -4.91 -1.09 -12.26
CA THR A 33 -6.26 -1.61 -12.56
C THR A 33 -7.28 -1.30 -11.48
N THR A 34 -6.86 -0.89 -10.27
CA THR A 34 -7.75 -0.59 -9.13
C THR A 34 -8.79 0.46 -9.48
N TYR A 35 -8.39 1.54 -10.18
CA TYR A 35 -9.32 2.56 -10.66
C TYR A 35 -10.32 2.02 -11.70
N LYS A 36 -9.86 1.21 -12.65
CA LYS A 36 -10.72 0.64 -13.70
C LYS A 36 -11.78 -0.26 -13.09
N PHE A 37 -11.41 -1.09 -12.11
CA PHE A 37 -12.35 -1.94 -11.39
C PHE A 37 -13.35 -1.12 -10.57
N ALA A 38 -12.93 -0.10 -9.86
CA ALA A 38 -13.82 0.79 -9.12
C ALA A 38 -14.86 1.40 -10.05
N LYS A 39 -14.45 1.95 -11.19
CA LYS A 39 -15.36 2.53 -12.18
C LYS A 39 -16.30 1.49 -12.81
N ALA A 40 -15.84 0.28 -13.07
CA ALA A 40 -16.67 -0.81 -13.58
C ALA A 40 -17.73 -1.23 -12.56
N LEU A 41 -17.37 -1.35 -11.29
CA LEU A 41 -18.29 -1.65 -10.20
C LEU A 41 -19.35 -0.56 -10.03
N GLN A 42 -18.94 0.72 -10.02
CA GLN A 42 -19.86 1.85 -9.95
C GLN A 42 -20.87 1.87 -11.11
N ARG A 43 -20.41 1.59 -12.34
CA ARG A 43 -21.30 1.52 -13.51
C ARG A 43 -22.31 0.38 -13.41
N ARG A 44 -21.91 -0.77 -12.85
CA ARG A 44 -22.72 -1.98 -12.78
C ARG A 44 -23.70 -1.98 -11.61
N PHE A 45 -23.26 -1.50 -10.45
CA PHE A 45 -23.97 -1.64 -9.18
C PHE A 45 -24.38 -0.30 -8.56
N GLY A 46 -23.98 0.81 -9.17
CA GLY A 46 -24.15 2.14 -8.59
C GLY A 46 -23.14 2.43 -7.49
N VAL A 47 -23.28 3.60 -6.85
CA VAL A 47 -22.45 3.99 -5.72
C VAL A 47 -23.09 3.46 -4.43
N ILE A 48 -22.41 2.52 -3.79
CA ILE A 48 -22.83 1.89 -2.54
C ILE A 48 -21.83 2.31 -1.45
N PRO A 49 -22.29 2.98 -0.36
CA PRO A 49 -21.42 3.42 0.73
C PRO A 49 -20.55 2.28 1.27
N HIS A 50 -19.28 2.55 1.50
CA HIS A 50 -18.25 1.61 1.98
C HIS A 50 -17.99 0.39 1.08
N VAL A 51 -18.53 0.37 -0.15
CA VAL A 51 -18.36 -0.73 -1.11
C VAL A 51 -17.86 -0.24 -2.45
N THR A 52 -18.56 0.72 -3.07
CA THR A 52 -18.23 1.24 -4.41
C THR A 52 -18.13 2.77 -4.43
N ASP A 53 -18.09 3.42 -3.29
CA ASP A 53 -18.10 4.88 -3.14
C ASP A 53 -16.74 5.53 -3.43
N LYS A 54 -15.66 4.75 -3.46
CA LYS A 54 -14.32 5.27 -3.73
C LYS A 54 -13.94 5.13 -5.21
N ASN A 55 -12.99 5.96 -5.66
CA ASN A 55 -12.50 5.95 -7.03
C ASN A 55 -11.50 4.83 -7.35
N TYR A 56 -11.13 4.05 -6.36
CA TYR A 56 -10.25 2.89 -6.49
C TYR A 56 -10.65 1.81 -5.49
N ILE A 57 -10.22 0.60 -5.73
CA ILE A 57 -10.35 -0.52 -4.79
C ILE A 57 -8.98 -0.83 -4.22
N THR A 58 -8.93 -1.36 -3.01
CA THR A 58 -7.68 -1.82 -2.41
C THR A 58 -7.15 -3.04 -3.14
N ASN A 59 -5.83 -3.17 -3.17
CA ASN A 59 -5.19 -4.40 -3.61
C ASN A 59 -5.46 -5.52 -2.63
N SER A 60 -6.02 -6.62 -3.13
CA SER A 60 -6.13 -7.87 -2.39
C SER A 60 -6.73 -7.67 -0.99
N TYR A 61 -5.92 -7.83 0.06
CA TYR A 61 -6.30 -7.74 1.47
C TYR A 61 -5.75 -6.48 2.18
N HIS A 62 -5.09 -5.59 1.45
CA HIS A 62 -4.43 -4.44 2.06
C HIS A 62 -5.43 -3.49 2.73
N VAL A 63 -4.98 -2.86 3.80
CA VAL A 63 -5.70 -1.76 4.42
C VAL A 63 -5.78 -0.60 3.43
N HIS A 64 -6.93 0.04 3.36
CA HIS A 64 -7.15 1.17 2.47
C HIS A 64 -6.20 2.32 2.80
N VAL A 65 -5.60 2.93 1.78
CA VAL A 65 -4.55 3.95 1.95
C VAL A 65 -5.00 5.21 2.69
N GLU A 66 -6.31 5.49 2.69
CA GLU A 66 -6.89 6.63 3.42
C GLU A 66 -7.22 6.32 4.89
N GLU A 67 -7.06 5.06 5.33
CA GLU A 67 -7.30 4.70 6.72
C GLU A 67 -6.14 5.21 7.59
N GLU A 68 -6.49 5.96 8.63
CA GLU A 68 -5.54 6.40 9.65
C GLU A 68 -5.19 5.24 10.58
N ILE A 69 -4.15 4.50 10.22
CA ILE A 69 -3.70 3.32 10.94
C ILE A 69 -2.18 3.37 11.10
N ASP A 70 -1.68 2.98 12.27
CA ASP A 70 -0.23 2.87 12.46
C ASP A 70 0.36 1.62 11.78
N ALA A 71 1.68 1.63 11.59
CA ALA A 71 2.40 0.56 10.90
C ALA A 71 2.19 -0.82 11.54
N PHE A 72 2.17 -0.90 12.87
CA PHE A 72 2.02 -2.17 13.59
C PHE A 72 0.61 -2.71 13.46
N GLN A 73 -0.41 -1.86 13.57
CA GLN A 73 -1.81 -2.25 13.40
C GLN A 73 -2.07 -2.73 11.97
N LYS A 74 -1.52 -2.01 10.97
CA LYS A 74 -1.58 -2.42 9.57
C LYS A 74 -0.94 -3.77 9.35
N LEU A 75 0.29 -3.96 9.79
CA LEU A 75 1.02 -5.22 9.66
C LEU A 75 0.32 -6.36 10.39
N LYS A 76 -0.21 -6.11 11.58
CA LYS A 76 -0.99 -7.10 12.34
C LYS A 76 -2.21 -7.57 11.57
N PHE A 77 -2.96 -6.64 10.98
CA PHE A 77 -4.13 -6.98 10.15
C PHE A 77 -3.72 -7.79 8.92
N GLU A 78 -2.68 -7.38 8.21
CA GLU A 78 -2.26 -8.01 6.95
C GLU A 78 -1.55 -9.36 7.18
N SER A 79 -0.94 -9.58 8.33
CA SER A 79 -0.21 -10.82 8.65
C SER A 79 -1.06 -12.08 8.54
N ASP A 80 -2.33 -12.01 8.95
CA ASP A 80 -3.24 -13.15 8.88
C ASP A 80 -3.57 -13.54 7.44
N PHE A 81 -3.62 -12.57 6.54
CA PHE A 81 -3.80 -12.81 5.11
C PHE A 81 -2.54 -13.35 4.46
N GLN A 82 -1.37 -12.83 4.84
CA GLN A 82 -0.10 -13.34 4.32
C GLN A 82 0.10 -14.83 4.64
N LYS A 83 -0.23 -15.25 5.86
CA LYS A 83 -0.19 -16.68 6.25
C LYS A 83 -1.07 -17.58 5.37
N LEU A 84 -2.13 -17.02 4.79
CA LEU A 84 -3.04 -17.70 3.88
C LEU A 84 -2.68 -17.51 2.39
N SER A 85 -1.56 -16.90 2.10
CA SER A 85 -1.06 -16.66 0.74
C SER A 85 0.28 -17.36 0.49
N PRO A 86 0.33 -18.72 0.51
CA PRO A 86 1.58 -19.46 0.37
C PRO A 86 2.26 -19.27 -1.00
N GLY A 87 1.53 -18.78 -1.99
CA GLY A 87 2.08 -18.45 -3.31
C GLY A 87 2.82 -17.11 -3.35
N GLY A 88 2.70 -16.31 -2.30
CA GLY A 88 3.34 -15.02 -2.14
C GLY A 88 2.34 -13.90 -1.83
N ALA A 89 2.79 -12.94 -1.07
CA ALA A 89 2.09 -11.71 -0.73
C ALA A 89 3.10 -10.70 -0.23
N ILE A 90 2.82 -9.42 -0.40
CA ILE A 90 3.69 -8.33 0.06
C ILE A 90 2.86 -7.31 0.84
N SER A 91 3.38 -6.82 1.95
CA SER A 91 2.83 -5.69 2.69
C SER A 91 3.70 -4.46 2.47
N TYR A 92 3.07 -3.35 2.14
CA TYR A 92 3.74 -2.06 1.97
C TYR A 92 3.50 -1.19 3.20
N VAL A 93 4.56 -0.70 3.81
CA VAL A 93 4.49 0.15 4.99
C VAL A 93 5.19 1.47 4.70
N GLU A 94 4.45 2.57 4.78
CA GLU A 94 5.02 3.90 4.75
C GLU A 94 5.44 4.30 6.16
N VAL A 95 6.69 4.68 6.31
CA VAL A 95 7.25 5.20 7.56
C VAL A 95 7.81 6.60 7.32
N PRO A 96 7.78 7.49 8.31
CA PRO A 96 8.45 8.78 8.20
C PRO A 96 9.96 8.59 8.01
N ASN A 97 10.67 9.65 7.67
CA ASN A 97 12.13 9.61 7.67
C ASN A 97 12.62 9.31 9.09
N MET A 98 13.25 8.16 9.28
CA MET A 98 13.68 7.63 10.59
C MET A 98 15.20 7.58 10.72
N GLN A 99 15.95 8.31 9.88
CA GLN A 99 17.41 8.29 9.93
C GLN A 99 17.97 8.66 11.32
N ASP A 100 17.25 9.50 12.06
CA ASP A 100 17.62 9.93 13.41
C ASP A 100 16.96 9.10 14.53
N ASN A 101 16.20 8.06 14.16
CA ASN A 101 15.50 7.18 15.11
C ASN A 101 15.67 5.70 14.73
N ILE A 102 16.91 5.25 14.74
CA ILE A 102 17.26 3.85 14.41
C ILE A 102 16.54 2.84 15.31
N PRO A 103 16.38 3.04 16.64
CA PRO A 103 15.64 2.10 17.47
C PRO A 103 14.22 1.84 16.98
N ALA A 104 13.48 2.86 16.55
CA ALA A 104 12.11 2.70 16.08
C ALA A 104 12.05 1.88 14.80
N ILE A 105 12.97 2.09 13.84
CA ILE A 105 12.98 1.28 12.61
C ILE A 105 13.34 -0.18 12.90
N LEU A 106 14.25 -0.43 13.86
CA LEU A 106 14.60 -1.79 14.28
C LEU A 106 13.41 -2.52 14.92
N GLU A 107 12.56 -1.83 15.67
CA GLU A 107 11.32 -2.41 16.21
C GLU A 107 10.34 -2.80 15.09
N VAL A 108 10.17 -1.94 14.08
CA VAL A 108 9.33 -2.26 12.91
C VAL A 108 9.89 -3.47 12.16
N MET A 109 11.21 -3.50 11.92
CA MET A 109 11.88 -4.63 11.25
C MET A 109 11.75 -5.92 12.04
N LYS A 110 11.89 -5.86 13.37
CA LYS A 110 11.68 -7.01 14.26
C LYS A 110 10.26 -7.55 14.15
N TYR A 111 9.27 -6.66 14.19
CA TYR A 111 7.87 -7.06 14.05
C TYR A 111 7.60 -7.72 12.69
N ILE A 112 8.14 -7.17 11.62
CA ILE A 112 8.06 -7.75 10.28
C ILE A 112 8.67 -9.15 10.29
N HIS A 113 9.89 -9.30 10.79
CA HIS A 113 10.57 -10.59 10.86
C HIS A 113 9.75 -11.67 11.60
N GLU A 114 9.07 -11.29 12.68
CA GLU A 114 8.33 -12.22 13.52
C GLU A 114 6.94 -12.57 12.97
N ASN A 115 6.32 -11.69 12.16
CA ASN A 115 4.89 -11.80 11.83
C ASN A 115 4.56 -11.75 10.32
N ILE A 116 5.45 -11.24 9.49
CA ILE A 116 5.20 -10.93 8.09
C ILE A 116 6.16 -11.75 7.21
N MET A 117 5.63 -12.32 6.14
CA MET A 117 6.43 -13.12 5.20
C MET A 117 7.28 -12.24 4.28
N TYR A 118 6.69 -11.14 3.79
CA TYR A 118 7.38 -10.19 2.94
C TYR A 118 6.77 -8.79 3.12
N ALA A 119 7.60 -7.81 3.40
CA ALA A 119 7.21 -6.42 3.49
C ALA A 119 8.22 -5.50 2.81
N GLU A 120 7.74 -4.37 2.35
CA GLU A 120 8.54 -3.27 1.85
C GLU A 120 8.29 -2.03 2.70
N LEU A 121 9.37 -1.46 3.22
CA LEU A 121 9.35 -0.19 3.93
C LEU A 121 9.63 0.94 2.95
N ASN A 122 8.72 1.88 2.85
CA ASN A 122 8.85 3.08 2.05
C ASN A 122 8.96 4.30 2.95
N THR A 123 9.83 5.23 2.59
CA THR A 123 9.92 6.53 3.23
C THR A 123 9.82 7.62 2.18
N LYS A 124 9.10 8.70 2.50
CA LYS A 124 8.99 9.88 1.66
C LYS A 124 10.21 10.76 1.95
N SER A 125 11.25 10.60 1.15
CA SER A 125 12.52 11.31 1.28
C SER A 125 12.72 12.29 0.13
N ASP A 126 11.74 13.18 -0.07
CA ASP A 126 11.87 14.24 -1.06
C ASP A 126 12.86 15.29 -0.59
N PHE A 127 13.39 16.04 -1.53
CA PHE A 127 14.38 17.08 -1.23
C PHE A 127 14.05 18.37 -1.98
N CYS A 128 14.11 19.48 -1.28
CA CYS A 128 14.00 20.83 -1.86
C CYS A 128 15.37 21.50 -1.89
N GLU A 129 15.88 21.77 -3.09
CA GLU A 129 17.21 22.39 -3.26
C GLU A 129 17.26 23.86 -2.85
N GLU A 130 16.10 24.55 -2.82
CA GLU A 130 16.06 25.96 -2.41
C GLU A 130 16.32 26.15 -0.92
N CYS A 131 15.84 25.24 -0.07
CA CYS A 131 15.93 25.42 1.37
C CYS A 131 16.60 24.25 2.12
N GLY A 132 17.02 23.20 1.40
CA GLY A 132 17.61 22.01 1.99
C GLY A 132 16.60 21.11 2.75
N TYR A 133 15.29 21.35 2.60
CA TYR A 133 14.29 20.51 3.26
C TYR A 133 14.36 19.07 2.75
N SER A 134 14.43 18.12 3.68
CA SER A 134 14.33 16.69 3.41
C SER A 134 13.12 16.13 4.13
N GLY A 135 12.17 15.56 3.38
CA GLY A 135 10.91 15.06 3.92
C GLY A 135 9.83 15.00 2.84
N GLU A 136 8.57 14.97 3.22
CA GLU A 136 7.46 14.91 2.27
C GLU A 136 7.15 16.27 1.66
N ILE A 137 7.36 16.42 0.35
CA ILE A 137 6.87 17.56 -0.44
C ILE A 137 5.38 17.34 -0.72
N LYS A 138 4.58 18.37 -0.48
CA LYS A 138 3.12 18.32 -0.58
C LYS A 138 2.63 18.51 -2.02
N ILE A 139 1.47 17.97 -2.32
CA ILE A 139 0.70 18.32 -3.51
C ILE A 139 -0.36 19.33 -3.07
N VAL A 140 -0.40 20.47 -3.73
CA VAL A 140 -1.39 21.54 -3.50
C VAL A 140 -2.05 21.94 -4.80
N GLU A 141 -3.24 22.53 -4.73
CA GLU A 141 -3.85 23.17 -5.90
C GLU A 141 -3.31 24.61 -6.04
N ASP A 142 -2.98 25.00 -7.25
CA ASP A 142 -2.67 26.38 -7.58
C ASP A 142 -3.96 27.20 -7.82
N ALA A 143 -3.80 28.48 -8.17
CA ALA A 143 -4.95 29.39 -8.41
C ALA A 143 -5.83 28.96 -9.59
N GLU A 144 -5.29 28.17 -10.50
CA GLU A 144 -5.97 27.62 -11.68
C GLU A 144 -6.58 26.23 -11.42
N GLY A 145 -6.47 25.69 -10.18
CA GLY A 145 -6.96 24.36 -9.82
C GLY A 145 -6.07 23.21 -10.30
N LYS A 146 -4.84 23.50 -10.70
CA LYS A 146 -3.86 22.49 -11.12
C LYS A 146 -3.08 21.99 -9.90
N LEU A 147 -2.88 20.68 -9.84
CA LEU A 147 -2.05 20.06 -8.81
C LEU A 147 -0.57 20.34 -9.07
N VAL A 148 0.11 20.94 -8.10
CA VAL A 148 1.54 21.27 -8.14
C VAL A 148 2.23 20.81 -6.86
N TRP A 149 3.52 20.53 -6.96
CA TRP A 149 4.35 20.27 -5.78
C TRP A 149 4.67 21.56 -5.06
N GLU A 150 4.59 21.54 -3.74
CA GLU A 150 4.97 22.65 -2.87
C GLU A 150 5.80 22.16 -1.70
N CYS A 151 6.96 22.80 -1.52
CA CYS A 151 7.78 22.55 -0.35
C CYS A 151 7.11 23.09 0.92
N PRO A 152 6.86 22.26 1.95
CA PRO A 152 6.17 22.71 3.15
C PRO A 152 7.00 23.66 4.02
N ASN A 153 8.31 23.73 3.78
CA ASN A 153 9.22 24.58 4.54
C ASN A 153 9.38 25.99 3.95
N CYS A 154 9.51 26.11 2.63
CA CYS A 154 9.77 27.41 1.99
C CYS A 154 8.73 27.83 0.95
N GLY A 155 7.72 27.01 0.68
CA GLY A 155 6.70 27.29 -0.33
C GLY A 155 7.19 27.21 -1.78
N ASN A 156 8.41 26.70 -2.03
CA ASN A 156 8.93 26.54 -3.38
C ASN A 156 7.99 25.63 -4.19
N ARG A 157 7.65 26.06 -5.42
CA ARG A 157 6.84 25.31 -6.40
C ARG A 157 7.60 25.02 -7.69
N ASN A 158 8.87 25.44 -7.77
CA ASN A 158 9.71 25.15 -8.94
C ASN A 158 10.13 23.67 -8.92
N GLN A 159 9.58 22.89 -9.84
CA GLN A 159 9.85 21.44 -9.93
C GLN A 159 11.32 21.13 -10.28
N ASP A 160 12.01 22.01 -11.01
CA ASP A 160 13.44 21.84 -11.35
C ASP A 160 14.36 21.95 -10.12
N LYS A 161 13.81 22.44 -9.01
CA LYS A 161 14.49 22.65 -7.72
C LYS A 161 13.96 21.69 -6.63
N MET A 162 13.27 20.64 -7.03
CA MET A 162 12.73 19.63 -6.12
C MET A 162 13.01 18.23 -6.64
N SER A 163 13.55 17.38 -5.80
CA SER A 163 13.65 15.95 -6.07
C SER A 163 12.51 15.24 -5.35
N VAL A 164 11.50 14.82 -6.12
CA VAL A 164 10.32 14.12 -5.60
C VAL A 164 10.23 12.74 -6.22
N ALA A 165 10.29 11.71 -5.39
CA ALA A 165 10.11 10.33 -5.82
C ALA A 165 8.84 9.76 -5.18
N ARG A 166 7.95 9.23 -5.99
CA ARG A 166 6.74 8.53 -5.54
C ARG A 166 6.67 7.16 -6.17
N ARG A 167 6.36 6.18 -5.35
CA ARG A 167 6.02 4.87 -5.86
C ARG A 167 4.58 4.89 -6.39
N THR A 168 4.41 4.52 -7.64
CA THR A 168 3.08 4.30 -8.23
C THR A 168 2.62 2.90 -7.87
N CYS A 169 1.94 2.76 -6.75
CA CYS A 169 1.31 1.52 -6.34
C CYS A 169 -0.16 1.80 -6.05
N GLY A 170 -1.03 0.95 -6.57
CA GLY A 170 -2.46 1.01 -6.25
C GLY A 170 -2.76 0.15 -5.01
N TYR A 171 -2.37 0.60 -3.84
CA TYR A 171 -2.72 -0.05 -2.57
C TYR A 171 -3.42 0.90 -1.61
#